data_f804efa3c3b4bce278c2c67f7fff0cd8
#
_entry.id   f804efa3c3b4bce278c2c67f7fff0cd8
#
_cell.length_a   1.000
_cell.length_b   1.000
_cell.length_c   1.000
_cell.angle_alpha   90.00
_cell.angle_beta   90.00
_cell.angle_gamma   90.00
#
_symmetry.space_group_name_H-M   'P 1'
#
loop_
_entity.id
_entity.type
_entity.pdbx_description
1 polymer ?
#
loop_
_entity_poly.entity_id
_entity_poly.type
_entity_poly.pdbx_seq_one_letter_code
_entity_poly.pdbx_strand_id
1 'polypeptide(L)'
;MPADCLKSSSEIRQWYEEKYYSLSIAGLWLKGGEPNTMSPALFSESEVRFLICRLSTYRDVSASISHALIAQIAQETEGVFTDFAFLPPPKDLKIMIDAKIPLWVGTTTKEPPCAFDVIGISNSFVLEMLNLPKLLLFSGIPLYKSERIDQNTIPLIVLGGANAAVTQTLHGTVNEQGGKNHYGLVDAVFIGEGEYAVKQFLEIVKQGKALGWTKARILKGCHGKVDGFYEPDKYEHRYKTIVQNNLSAQELSEIAPKAPYV
;
A
#
# COMPACT_ATOMS: atom_id res chain seq x y z
N MET A 1 1.44 17.82 4.71
CA MET A 1 2.20 18.29 5.90
C MET A 1 3.59 17.66 5.79
N PRO A 2 4.67 18.34 6.15
CA PRO A 2 5.99 17.73 6.19
C PRO A 2 5.98 16.52 7.16
N ALA A 3 6.76 15.49 6.88
CA ALA A 3 6.88 14.30 7.71
C ALA A 3 7.27 14.60 9.18
N ASP A 4 7.97 15.70 9.40
CA ASP A 4 8.43 16.17 10.71
C ASP A 4 7.32 16.60 11.69
N CYS A 5 6.06 16.62 11.25
CA CYS A 5 4.92 17.04 12.06
C CYS A 5 4.07 15.92 12.63
N LEU A 6 4.41 14.66 12.34
CA LEU A 6 3.65 13.51 12.82
C LEU A 6 4.15 13.01 14.17
N LYS A 7 3.22 12.42 14.93
CA LYS A 7 3.50 11.83 16.23
C LYS A 7 4.38 10.60 16.13
N SER A 8 5.25 10.41 17.11
CA SER A 8 6.03 9.19 17.30
C SER A 8 5.15 8.04 17.78
N SER A 9 5.64 6.82 17.68
CA SER A 9 4.93 5.62 18.14
C SER A 9 4.51 5.70 19.61
N SER A 10 5.36 6.24 20.48
CA SER A 10 5.04 6.44 21.91
C SER A 10 3.91 7.44 22.11
N GLU A 11 3.92 8.56 21.37
CA GLU A 11 2.85 9.57 21.41
C GLU A 11 1.54 9.01 20.86
N ILE A 12 1.59 8.18 19.80
CA ILE A 12 0.41 7.52 19.23
C ILE A 12 -0.21 6.55 20.25
N ARG A 13 0.61 5.74 20.92
CA ARG A 13 0.15 4.81 21.96
C ARG A 13 -0.49 5.56 23.12
N GLN A 14 0.17 6.59 23.64
CA GLN A 14 -0.37 7.43 24.71
C GLN A 14 -1.70 8.06 24.29
N TRP A 15 -1.76 8.68 23.10
CA TRP A 15 -2.98 9.27 22.56
C TRP A 15 -4.10 8.22 22.46
N TYR A 16 -3.79 7.00 22.01
CA TYR A 16 -4.77 5.94 21.87
C TYR A 16 -5.35 5.54 23.23
N GLU A 17 -4.52 5.37 24.25
CA GLU A 17 -4.95 5.07 25.62
C GLU A 17 -5.86 6.16 26.19
N GLU A 18 -5.49 7.42 26.00
CA GLU A 18 -6.28 8.57 26.48
C GLU A 18 -7.64 8.73 25.74
N LYS A 19 -7.68 8.40 24.44
CA LYS A 19 -8.85 8.63 23.58
C LYS A 19 -9.72 7.40 23.35
N TYR A 20 -9.29 6.23 23.77
CA TYR A 20 -9.93 4.95 23.51
C TYR A 20 -11.47 4.98 23.62
N TYR A 21 -12.00 5.45 24.76
CA TYR A 21 -13.44 5.50 24.99
C TYR A 21 -14.18 6.61 24.23
N SER A 22 -13.47 7.59 23.71
CA SER A 22 -14.06 8.68 22.91
C SER A 22 -14.16 8.34 21.43
N LEU A 23 -13.40 7.34 20.98
CA LEU A 23 -13.40 6.86 19.60
C LEU A 23 -14.65 6.03 19.29
N SER A 24 -15.04 6.00 18.04
CA SER A 24 -16.15 5.19 17.55
C SER A 24 -15.87 3.71 17.82
N ILE A 25 -16.91 2.99 18.27
CA ILE A 25 -16.82 1.57 18.63
C ILE A 25 -15.71 1.34 19.70
N ALA A 26 -15.54 2.28 20.62
CA ALA A 26 -14.49 2.25 21.64
C ALA A 26 -13.10 1.93 21.06
N GLY A 27 -12.77 2.52 19.91
CA GLY A 27 -11.48 2.34 19.26
C GLY A 27 -11.17 0.93 18.76
N LEU A 28 -12.14 0.03 18.70
CA LEU A 28 -11.92 -1.37 18.26
C LEU A 28 -11.28 -1.47 16.88
N TRP A 29 -11.65 -0.57 15.96
CA TRP A 29 -11.08 -0.52 14.62
C TRP A 29 -9.55 -0.26 14.62
N LEU A 30 -9.04 0.44 15.63
CA LEU A 30 -7.62 0.69 15.83
C LEU A 30 -6.97 -0.36 16.74
N LYS A 31 -7.74 -1.13 17.49
CA LYS A 31 -7.24 -2.24 18.29
C LYS A 31 -6.97 -3.49 17.42
N GLY A 32 -7.42 -3.48 16.17
CA GLY A 32 -7.37 -4.63 15.27
C GLY A 32 -8.52 -5.59 15.60
N GLY A 33 -9.61 -5.48 14.89
CA GLY A 33 -10.65 -6.50 14.90
C GLY A 33 -10.18 -7.76 14.19
N GLU A 34 -9.16 -7.64 13.33
CA GLU A 34 -8.51 -8.77 12.70
C GLU A 34 -7.51 -9.42 13.68
N PRO A 35 -7.56 -10.74 13.85
CA PRO A 35 -6.58 -11.42 14.65
C PRO A 35 -5.20 -11.32 13.97
N ASN A 36 -4.34 -10.48 14.51
CA ASN A 36 -2.93 -10.52 14.14
C ASN A 36 -2.24 -11.54 15.04
N THR A 37 -1.76 -12.62 14.47
CA THR A 37 -1.08 -13.69 15.19
C THR A 37 0.34 -13.33 15.60
N MET A 38 0.88 -12.22 15.06
CA MET A 38 2.24 -11.78 15.35
C MET A 38 2.31 -10.93 16.63
N SER A 39 3.25 -11.24 17.50
CA SER A 39 3.54 -10.40 18.65
C SER A 39 4.13 -9.06 18.21
N PRO A 40 3.67 -7.91 18.78
CA PRO A 40 4.27 -6.60 18.50
C PRO A 40 5.78 -6.53 18.76
N ALA A 41 6.30 -7.38 19.66
CA ALA A 41 7.72 -7.44 19.96
C ALA A 41 8.58 -7.84 18.74
N LEU A 42 8.02 -8.61 17.82
CA LEU A 42 8.73 -9.04 16.61
C LEU A 42 8.93 -7.90 15.59
N PHE A 43 8.23 -6.79 15.75
CA PHE A 43 8.33 -5.66 14.83
C PHE A 43 9.75 -5.11 14.68
N SER A 44 10.47 -4.97 15.80
CA SER A 44 11.84 -4.44 15.79
C SER A 44 12.87 -5.42 15.22
N GLU A 45 12.60 -6.72 15.33
CA GLU A 45 13.50 -7.79 14.89
C GLU A 45 13.30 -8.19 13.44
N SER A 46 12.20 -7.75 12.81
CA SER A 46 11.82 -8.16 11.47
C SER A 46 12.66 -7.49 10.39
N GLU A 47 13.03 -8.26 9.38
CA GLU A 47 13.78 -7.80 8.22
C GLU A 47 12.92 -6.94 7.29
N VAL A 48 11.64 -7.30 7.14
CA VAL A 48 10.64 -6.55 6.35
C VAL A 48 9.39 -6.32 7.19
N ARG A 49 8.90 -5.09 7.21
CA ARG A 49 7.69 -4.65 7.91
C ARG A 49 6.65 -4.28 6.88
N PHE A 50 5.57 -5.02 6.84
CA PHE A 50 4.50 -4.90 5.84
C PHE A 50 3.20 -4.45 6.49
N LEU A 51 2.73 -3.23 6.14
CA LEU A 51 1.45 -2.70 6.58
C LEU A 51 0.39 -2.96 5.51
N ILE A 52 -0.63 -3.72 5.85
CA ILE A 52 -1.75 -4.04 4.97
C ILE A 52 -2.87 -3.05 5.23
N CYS A 53 -3.16 -2.21 4.24
CA CYS A 53 -4.08 -1.09 4.36
C CYS A 53 -5.40 -1.34 3.61
N ARG A 54 -6.50 -0.93 4.24
CA ARG A 54 -7.82 -0.85 3.62
C ARG A 54 -8.19 0.62 3.46
N LEU A 55 -8.80 0.94 2.32
CA LEU A 55 -9.28 2.29 2.00
C LEU A 55 -10.70 2.55 2.53
N SER A 56 -11.30 1.55 3.15
CA SER A 56 -12.60 1.60 3.82
C SER A 56 -12.46 1.42 5.32
N THR A 57 -13.53 1.75 6.05
CA THR A 57 -13.54 1.55 7.50
C THR A 57 -13.52 0.07 7.85
N TYR A 58 -13.00 -0.28 9.03
CA TYR A 58 -12.99 -1.66 9.51
C TYR A 58 -14.39 -2.30 9.46
N ARG A 59 -15.42 -1.55 9.83
CA ARG A 59 -16.81 -2.01 9.81
C ARG A 59 -17.25 -2.47 8.40
N ASP A 60 -16.83 -1.73 7.37
CA ASP A 60 -17.25 -2.01 5.98
C ASP A 60 -16.53 -3.23 5.40
N VAL A 61 -15.36 -3.56 5.93
CA VAL A 61 -14.49 -4.63 5.40
C VAL A 61 -14.33 -5.82 6.35
N SER A 62 -14.93 -5.80 7.52
CA SER A 62 -14.81 -6.87 8.54
C SER A 62 -15.28 -8.24 8.06
N ALA A 63 -16.15 -8.29 7.05
CA ALA A 63 -16.58 -9.55 6.42
C ALA A 63 -15.67 -10.01 5.26
N SER A 64 -14.69 -9.19 4.86
CA SER A 64 -13.76 -9.53 3.78
C SER A 64 -12.56 -10.29 4.34
N ILE A 65 -12.25 -11.43 3.75
CA ILE A 65 -11.08 -12.24 4.14
C ILE A 65 -9.80 -11.87 3.38
N SER A 66 -9.89 -11.07 2.32
CA SER A 66 -8.76 -10.86 1.40
C SER A 66 -7.52 -10.26 2.07
N HIS A 67 -7.69 -9.26 2.93
CA HIS A 67 -6.55 -8.66 3.64
C HIS A 67 -5.96 -9.60 4.71
N ALA A 68 -6.81 -10.39 5.39
CA ALA A 68 -6.35 -11.40 6.35
C ALA A 68 -5.58 -12.54 5.65
N LEU A 69 -6.06 -12.98 4.48
CA LEU A 69 -5.36 -13.98 3.67
C LEU A 69 -3.99 -13.48 3.21
N ILE A 70 -3.91 -12.24 2.72
CA ILE A 70 -2.63 -11.63 2.32
C ILE A 70 -1.67 -11.54 3.53
N ALA A 71 -2.17 -11.20 4.73
CA ALA A 71 -1.37 -11.17 5.94
C ALA A 71 -0.84 -12.57 6.28
N GLN A 72 -1.69 -13.59 6.25
CA GLN A 72 -1.30 -14.96 6.52
C GLN A 72 -0.19 -15.42 5.56
N ILE A 73 -0.35 -15.19 4.27
CA ILE A 73 0.64 -15.55 3.25
C ILE A 73 1.95 -14.80 3.46
N ALA A 74 1.88 -13.51 3.76
CA ALA A 74 3.07 -12.71 4.03
C ALA A 74 3.85 -13.20 5.25
N GLN A 75 3.15 -13.66 6.30
CA GLN A 75 3.75 -14.23 7.51
C GLN A 75 4.46 -15.57 7.28
N GLU A 76 4.15 -16.28 6.20
CA GLU A 76 4.90 -17.47 5.80
C GLU A 76 6.29 -17.16 5.27
N THR A 77 6.55 -15.89 4.93
CA THR A 77 7.88 -15.43 4.52
C THR A 77 8.70 -15.11 5.76
N GLU A 78 9.76 -15.87 6.00
CA GLU A 78 10.63 -15.69 7.16
C GLU A 78 11.19 -14.27 7.26
N GLY A 79 11.15 -13.67 8.46
CA GLY A 79 11.61 -12.31 8.70
C GLY A 79 10.63 -11.21 8.31
N VAL A 80 9.41 -11.54 7.86
CA VAL A 80 8.37 -10.57 7.54
C VAL A 80 7.42 -10.39 8.71
N PHE A 81 7.23 -9.14 9.13
CA PHE A 81 6.19 -8.73 10.08
C PHE A 81 5.03 -8.08 9.34
N THR A 82 3.80 -8.41 9.71
CA THR A 82 2.58 -7.81 9.15
C THR A 82 1.78 -7.07 10.21
N ASP A 83 1.18 -5.95 9.83
CA ASP A 83 0.16 -5.25 10.60
C ASP A 83 -0.94 -4.74 9.68
N PHE A 84 -2.04 -4.27 10.25
CA PHE A 84 -3.19 -3.76 9.50
C PHE A 84 -3.41 -2.28 9.76
N ALA A 85 -3.98 -1.59 8.78
CA ALA A 85 -4.52 -0.23 8.96
C ALA A 85 -5.80 -0.05 8.13
N PHE A 86 -6.73 0.72 8.67
CA PHE A 86 -8.05 0.98 8.08
C PHE A 86 -8.30 2.47 7.97
N LEU A 87 -9.22 2.85 7.08
CA LEU A 87 -9.75 4.21 7.08
C LEU A 87 -10.44 4.48 8.43
N PRO A 88 -10.06 5.53 9.16
CA PRO A 88 -10.76 5.90 10.39
C PRO A 88 -12.24 6.20 10.12
N PRO A 89 -13.16 5.82 11.02
CA PRO A 89 -14.53 6.26 10.94
C PRO A 89 -14.65 7.78 10.87
N PRO A 90 -15.67 8.35 10.20
CA PRO A 90 -15.76 9.80 9.94
C PRO A 90 -15.61 10.68 11.17
N LYS A 91 -16.17 10.25 12.33
CA LYS A 91 -16.02 10.97 13.59
C LYS A 91 -14.58 10.98 14.10
N ASP A 92 -13.92 9.83 14.02
CA ASP A 92 -12.58 9.64 14.57
C ASP A 92 -11.51 10.28 13.67
N LEU A 93 -11.76 10.31 12.37
CA LEU A 93 -10.90 10.95 11.39
C LEU A 93 -10.60 12.41 11.75
N LYS A 94 -11.63 13.19 12.17
CA LYS A 94 -11.44 14.56 12.63
C LYS A 94 -10.59 14.61 13.91
N ILE A 95 -10.87 13.73 14.87
CA ILE A 95 -10.10 13.65 16.13
C ILE A 95 -8.63 13.36 15.86
N MET A 96 -8.33 12.45 14.94
CA MET A 96 -6.96 12.10 14.57
C MET A 96 -6.24 13.26 13.88
N ILE A 97 -6.90 13.92 12.92
CA ILE A 97 -6.32 15.07 12.22
C ILE A 97 -6.01 16.21 13.18
N ASP A 98 -6.95 16.55 14.06
CA ASP A 98 -6.77 17.63 15.05
C ASP A 98 -5.61 17.32 16.03
N ALA A 99 -5.43 16.04 16.36
CA ALA A 99 -4.35 15.56 17.22
C ALA A 99 -3.02 15.29 16.47
N LYS A 100 -2.96 15.47 15.14
CA LYS A 100 -1.82 15.16 14.27
C LYS A 100 -1.41 13.68 14.33
N ILE A 101 -2.38 12.80 14.55
CA ILE A 101 -2.17 11.34 14.47
C ILE A 101 -2.26 10.92 13.00
N PRO A 102 -1.33 10.11 12.50
CA PRO A 102 -1.42 9.57 11.14
C PRO A 102 -2.74 8.83 10.94
N LEU A 103 -3.38 9.00 9.78
CA LEU A 103 -4.64 8.29 9.52
C LEU A 103 -4.43 6.78 9.33
N TRP A 104 -3.28 6.38 8.81
CA TRP A 104 -2.83 5.00 8.87
C TRP A 104 -1.90 4.81 10.06
N VAL A 105 -2.28 3.91 10.92
CA VAL A 105 -1.49 3.48 12.09
C VAL A 105 -1.63 1.98 12.18
N GLY A 106 -0.54 1.29 12.42
CA GLY A 106 -0.57 -0.15 12.66
C GLY A 106 -1.50 -0.49 13.82
N THR A 107 -2.52 -1.30 13.59
CA THR A 107 -3.55 -1.60 14.59
C THR A 107 -2.97 -2.36 15.78
N THR A 108 -1.98 -3.21 15.56
CA THR A 108 -1.30 -3.99 16.59
C THR A 108 -0.15 -3.20 17.23
N THR A 109 0.73 -2.65 16.40
CA THR A 109 1.97 -2.02 16.85
C THR A 109 1.80 -0.58 17.31
N LYS A 110 0.80 0.13 16.82
CA LYS A 110 0.64 1.59 16.91
C LYS A 110 1.80 2.36 16.24
N GLU A 111 2.48 1.71 15.31
CA GLU A 111 3.53 2.36 14.55
C GLU A 111 2.97 3.23 13.42
N PRO A 112 3.58 4.40 13.15
CA PRO A 112 3.23 5.22 12.01
C PRO A 112 3.62 4.52 10.70
N PRO A 113 2.99 4.84 9.56
CA PRO A 113 3.25 4.14 8.31
C PRO A 113 4.70 4.26 7.81
N CYS A 114 5.42 5.35 8.16
CA CYS A 114 6.84 5.51 7.83
C CYS A 114 7.78 4.53 8.56
N ALA A 115 7.29 3.82 9.60
CA ALA A 115 8.04 2.77 10.26
C ALA A 115 8.01 1.42 9.54
N PHE A 116 7.17 1.31 8.49
CA PHE A 116 7.06 0.12 7.65
C PHE A 116 7.90 0.27 6.38
N ASP A 117 8.28 -0.85 5.78
CA ASP A 117 9.03 -0.90 4.52
C ASP A 117 8.10 -0.89 3.30
N VAL A 118 6.93 -1.51 3.46
CA VAL A 118 5.92 -1.66 2.42
C VAL A 118 4.53 -1.36 3.00
N ILE A 119 3.75 -0.61 2.25
CA ILE A 119 2.30 -0.46 2.44
C ILE A 119 1.61 -1.17 1.28
N GLY A 120 0.88 -2.24 1.59
CA GLY A 120 0.05 -2.97 0.63
C GLY A 120 -1.41 -2.55 0.75
N ILE A 121 -1.96 -1.96 -0.29
CA ILE A 121 -3.35 -1.51 -0.32
C ILE A 121 -4.20 -2.62 -0.94
N SER A 122 -5.14 -3.16 -0.17
CA SER A 122 -6.14 -4.11 -0.69
C SER A 122 -7.42 -3.35 -1.04
N ASN A 123 -7.66 -3.15 -2.36
CA ASN A 123 -8.79 -2.41 -2.88
C ASN A 123 -9.90 -3.34 -3.38
N SER A 124 -11.09 -3.22 -2.81
CA SER A 124 -12.27 -4.04 -3.17
C SER A 124 -13.27 -3.28 -4.04
N PHE A 125 -13.36 -1.95 -3.91
CA PHE A 125 -14.31 -1.12 -4.63
C PHE A 125 -13.61 0.09 -5.25
N VAL A 126 -13.96 0.43 -6.47
CA VAL A 126 -13.35 1.56 -7.20
C VAL A 126 -13.44 2.87 -6.42
N LEU A 127 -14.59 3.16 -5.80
CA LEU A 127 -14.81 4.40 -5.05
C LEU A 127 -13.96 4.54 -3.79
N GLU A 128 -13.45 3.44 -3.22
CA GLU A 128 -12.50 3.49 -2.09
C GLU A 128 -11.25 4.30 -2.44
N MET A 129 -10.85 4.29 -3.71
CA MET A 129 -9.64 4.99 -4.17
C MET A 129 -9.71 6.51 -3.95
N LEU A 130 -10.90 7.10 -3.83
CA LEU A 130 -11.07 8.52 -3.48
C LEU A 130 -10.51 8.86 -2.09
N ASN A 131 -10.38 7.87 -1.22
CA ASN A 131 -9.81 8.04 0.11
C ASN A 131 -8.27 8.03 0.10
N LEU A 132 -7.64 7.45 -0.93
CA LEU A 132 -6.19 7.26 -0.96
C LEU A 132 -5.39 8.56 -0.83
N PRO A 133 -5.67 9.64 -1.59
CA PRO A 133 -4.91 10.89 -1.45
C PRO A 133 -4.94 11.46 -0.03
N LYS A 134 -6.11 11.41 0.61
CA LYS A 134 -6.30 11.89 1.98
C LYS A 134 -5.52 11.04 2.98
N LEU A 135 -5.60 9.72 2.84
CA LEU A 135 -4.89 8.78 3.70
C LEU A 135 -3.37 8.96 3.61
N LEU A 136 -2.82 9.09 2.40
CA LEU A 136 -1.39 9.37 2.20
C LEU A 136 -0.98 10.68 2.87
N LEU A 137 -1.63 11.79 2.53
CA LEU A 137 -1.26 13.13 3.01
C LEU A 137 -1.32 13.24 4.54
N PHE A 138 -2.41 12.78 5.15
CA PHE A 138 -2.58 12.85 6.61
C PHE A 138 -1.85 11.72 7.35
N SER A 139 -1.20 10.82 6.64
CA SER A 139 -0.26 9.84 7.20
C SER A 139 1.20 10.23 7.01
N GLY A 140 1.46 11.46 6.52
CA GLY A 140 2.82 11.99 6.32
C GLY A 140 3.56 11.35 5.15
N ILE A 141 2.83 10.74 4.21
CA ILE A 141 3.39 10.10 3.04
C ILE A 141 3.22 11.08 1.85
N PRO A 142 4.30 11.43 1.14
CA PRO A 142 4.21 12.23 -0.07
C PRO A 142 3.26 11.61 -1.09
N LEU A 143 2.47 12.46 -1.76
CA LEU A 143 1.35 11.99 -2.58
C LEU A 143 1.82 11.21 -3.81
N TYR A 144 2.87 11.68 -4.45
CA TYR A 144 3.30 11.15 -5.74
C TYR A 144 4.50 10.20 -5.63
N LYS A 145 4.53 9.16 -6.46
CA LYS A 145 5.66 8.22 -6.56
C LYS A 145 6.99 8.95 -6.77
N SER A 146 7.00 9.97 -7.62
CA SER A 146 8.23 10.75 -7.89
C SER A 146 8.80 11.45 -6.65
N GLU A 147 7.98 11.77 -5.68
CA GLU A 147 8.41 12.38 -4.43
C GLU A 147 8.94 11.34 -3.43
N ARG A 148 8.53 10.06 -3.58
CA ARG A 148 8.84 8.98 -2.63
C ARG A 148 9.97 8.07 -3.07
N ILE A 149 10.15 7.89 -4.37
CA ILE A 149 10.97 6.78 -4.91
C ILE A 149 12.43 6.85 -4.46
N ASP A 150 12.94 8.04 -4.27
CA ASP A 150 14.32 8.28 -3.85
C ASP A 150 14.47 8.46 -2.32
N GLN A 151 13.37 8.43 -1.56
CA GLN A 151 13.36 8.59 -0.11
C GLN A 151 13.32 7.22 0.57
N ASN A 152 14.44 6.74 1.09
CA ASN A 152 14.52 5.41 1.75
C ASN A 152 13.69 5.31 3.05
N THR A 153 13.37 6.45 3.68
CA THR A 153 12.56 6.51 4.91
C THR A 153 11.06 6.43 4.67
N ILE A 154 10.62 6.47 3.41
CA ILE A 154 9.21 6.35 3.04
C ILE A 154 8.97 4.93 2.51
N PRO A 155 7.88 4.25 2.91
CA PRO A 155 7.59 2.89 2.43
C PRO A 155 7.34 2.82 0.92
N LEU A 156 7.48 1.64 0.33
CA LEU A 156 6.90 1.32 -0.98
C LEU A 156 5.39 1.22 -0.86
N ILE A 157 4.66 1.86 -1.77
CA ILE A 157 3.19 1.82 -1.82
C ILE A 157 2.77 0.93 -2.98
N VAL A 158 2.19 -0.22 -2.66
CA VAL A 158 1.71 -1.17 -3.67
C VAL A 158 0.20 -1.37 -3.56
N LEU A 159 -0.46 -1.55 -4.68
CA LEU A 159 -1.90 -1.71 -4.78
C LEU A 159 -2.24 -3.08 -5.35
N GLY A 160 -3.13 -3.78 -4.67
CA GLY A 160 -3.72 -5.03 -5.12
C GLY A 160 -5.22 -5.07 -4.85
N GLY A 161 -5.82 -6.21 -5.10
CA GLY A 161 -7.25 -6.48 -4.91
C GLY A 161 -8.05 -6.46 -6.20
N ALA A 162 -9.32 -6.87 -6.12
CA ALA A 162 -10.18 -7.11 -7.28
C ALA A 162 -10.31 -5.92 -8.26
N ASN A 163 -10.14 -4.70 -7.77
CA ASN A 163 -10.24 -3.49 -8.59
C ASN A 163 -8.89 -2.84 -8.93
N ALA A 164 -7.77 -3.51 -8.66
CA ALA A 164 -6.45 -2.95 -8.92
C ALA A 164 -6.25 -2.58 -10.41
N ALA A 165 -6.77 -3.39 -11.33
CA ALA A 165 -6.68 -3.13 -12.77
C ALA A 165 -7.43 -1.87 -13.23
N VAL A 166 -8.52 -1.49 -12.56
CA VAL A 166 -9.35 -0.33 -12.92
C VAL A 166 -8.73 0.99 -12.48
N THR A 167 -7.76 0.94 -11.58
CA THR A 167 -7.11 2.12 -11.01
C THR A 167 -6.11 2.80 -11.95
N GLN A 168 -5.99 2.34 -13.18
CA GLN A 168 -5.19 2.99 -14.23
C GLN A 168 -5.51 4.49 -14.38
N THR A 169 -6.72 4.91 -14.06
CA THR A 169 -7.14 6.32 -14.07
C THR A 169 -6.44 7.19 -13.03
N LEU A 170 -5.76 6.58 -12.05
CA LEU A 170 -5.02 7.30 -10.99
C LEU A 170 -3.54 7.52 -11.34
N HIS A 171 -3.14 7.08 -12.50
CA HIS A 171 -1.77 7.22 -12.99
C HIS A 171 -1.65 8.47 -13.83
N GLY A 172 -1.81 9.63 -13.35
CA GLY A 172 -1.65 10.89 -14.04
C GLY A 172 -1.43 10.81 -15.55
N THR A 173 -2.16 11.56 -16.31
CA THR A 173 -2.00 11.65 -17.76
C THR A 173 -0.62 12.19 -18.11
N VAL A 174 0.05 11.61 -19.10
CA VAL A 174 1.17 12.25 -19.77
C VAL A 174 0.66 13.55 -20.39
N ASN A 175 1.28 14.69 -20.07
CA ASN A 175 0.89 15.93 -20.71
C ASN A 175 1.18 15.84 -22.22
N GLU A 176 0.44 16.60 -23.03
CA GLU A 176 0.55 16.63 -24.49
C GLU A 176 1.96 16.99 -25.00
N GLN A 177 2.81 17.52 -24.14
CA GLN A 177 4.18 17.94 -24.43
C GLN A 177 5.22 16.82 -24.15
N GLY A 178 4.78 15.58 -23.83
CA GLY A 178 5.68 14.44 -23.63
C GLY A 178 6.49 14.48 -22.32
N GLY A 179 6.18 15.42 -21.43
CA GLY A 179 6.73 15.46 -20.08
C GLY A 179 6.16 14.29 -19.26
N LYS A 180 7.04 13.53 -18.61
CA LYS A 180 6.63 12.49 -17.67
C LYS A 180 5.90 13.15 -16.50
N ASN A 181 4.58 13.12 -16.52
CA ASN A 181 3.80 13.48 -15.34
C ASN A 181 3.89 12.34 -14.33
N HIS A 182 4.76 12.50 -13.36
CA HIS A 182 5.03 11.53 -12.30
C HIS A 182 3.96 11.56 -11.19
N TYR A 183 2.69 11.65 -11.54
CA TYR A 183 1.57 11.78 -10.59
C TYR A 183 1.00 10.44 -10.11
N GLY A 184 1.72 9.33 -10.27
CA GLY A 184 1.29 8.04 -9.73
C GLY A 184 1.15 8.09 -8.20
N LEU A 185 -0.04 7.74 -7.70
CA LEU A 185 -0.33 7.66 -6.26
C LEU A 185 0.25 6.41 -5.61
N VAL A 186 0.53 5.38 -6.39
CA VAL A 186 1.13 4.12 -5.96
C VAL A 186 2.41 3.83 -6.75
N ASP A 187 3.30 3.05 -6.15
CA ASP A 187 4.60 2.76 -6.75
C ASP A 187 4.52 1.56 -7.71
N ALA A 188 3.64 0.60 -7.39
CA ALA A 188 3.34 -0.56 -8.23
C ALA A 188 1.92 -1.09 -7.99
N VAL A 189 1.46 -1.93 -8.93
CA VAL A 189 0.14 -2.58 -8.89
C VAL A 189 0.32 -4.07 -9.08
N PHE A 190 -0.49 -4.88 -8.40
CA PHE A 190 -0.61 -6.31 -8.61
C PHE A 190 -1.97 -6.60 -9.25
N ILE A 191 -1.96 -7.30 -10.38
CA ILE A 191 -3.15 -7.71 -11.12
C ILE A 191 -3.21 -9.23 -11.11
N GLY A 192 -4.34 -9.78 -10.65
CA GLY A 192 -4.55 -11.22 -10.51
C GLY A 192 -4.48 -11.71 -9.07
N GLU A 193 -4.25 -12.99 -8.89
CA GLU A 193 -4.21 -13.63 -7.57
C GLU A 193 -2.98 -13.20 -6.78
N GLY A 194 -3.22 -12.74 -5.53
CA GLY A 194 -2.17 -12.16 -4.69
C GLY A 194 -1.31 -13.19 -3.95
N GLU A 195 -1.75 -14.45 -3.88
CA GLU A 195 -1.19 -15.45 -2.98
C GLU A 195 0.29 -15.73 -3.27
N TYR A 196 0.63 -15.97 -4.52
CA TYR A 196 2.03 -16.19 -4.92
C TYR A 196 2.79 -14.87 -5.09
N ALA A 197 2.14 -13.87 -5.65
CA ALA A 197 2.74 -12.59 -5.94
C ALA A 197 3.27 -11.87 -4.69
N VAL A 198 2.52 -11.90 -3.59
CA VAL A 198 2.92 -11.27 -2.32
C VAL A 198 4.19 -11.89 -1.76
N LYS A 199 4.28 -13.23 -1.74
CA LYS A 199 5.47 -13.93 -1.26
C LYS A 199 6.69 -13.61 -2.10
N GLN A 200 6.58 -13.75 -3.44
CA GLN A 200 7.66 -13.42 -4.38
C GLN A 200 8.13 -11.97 -4.21
N PHE A 201 7.19 -11.05 -4.06
CA PHE A 201 7.50 -9.62 -3.88
C PHE A 201 8.24 -9.37 -2.56
N LEU A 202 7.76 -9.90 -1.44
CA LEU A 202 8.38 -9.70 -0.13
C LEU A 202 9.78 -10.30 -0.04
N GLU A 203 10.04 -11.44 -0.68
CA GLU A 203 11.39 -12.00 -0.81
C GLU A 203 12.35 -11.06 -1.56
N ILE A 204 11.87 -10.42 -2.65
CA ILE A 204 12.68 -9.44 -3.39
C ILE A 204 12.92 -8.18 -2.57
N VAL A 205 11.91 -7.71 -1.80
CA VAL A 205 12.09 -6.57 -0.88
C VAL A 205 13.12 -6.91 0.20
N LYS A 206 13.00 -8.09 0.82
CA LYS A 206 13.94 -8.59 1.83
C LYS A 206 15.37 -8.63 1.29
N GLN A 207 15.56 -9.26 0.13
CA GLN A 207 16.86 -9.30 -0.54
C GLN A 207 17.38 -7.89 -0.86
N GLY A 208 16.52 -7.02 -1.38
CA GLY A 208 16.87 -5.64 -1.72
C GLY A 208 17.33 -4.83 -0.52
N LYS A 209 16.64 -4.98 0.62
CA LYS A 209 17.05 -4.33 1.88
C LYS A 209 18.40 -4.85 2.37
N ALA A 210 18.61 -6.15 2.39
CA ALA A 210 19.86 -6.76 2.81
C ALA A 210 21.05 -6.29 1.95
N LEU A 211 20.81 -6.04 0.65
CA LEU A 211 21.82 -5.57 -0.31
C LEU A 211 21.88 -4.04 -0.46
N GLY A 212 21.12 -3.28 0.33
CA GLY A 212 21.08 -1.82 0.25
C GLY A 212 20.56 -1.27 -1.09
N TRP A 213 19.64 -1.97 -1.74
CA TRP A 213 19.06 -1.51 -3.00
C TRP A 213 18.15 -0.31 -2.79
N THR A 214 18.12 0.59 -3.77
CA THR A 214 17.11 1.64 -3.85
C THR A 214 15.73 1.03 -4.16
N LYS A 215 14.66 1.73 -3.80
CA LYS A 215 13.29 1.30 -4.13
C LYS A 215 13.10 1.06 -5.63
N ALA A 216 13.62 1.95 -6.46
CA ALA A 216 13.60 1.78 -7.92
C ALA A 216 14.27 0.47 -8.37
N ARG A 217 15.36 0.06 -7.71
CA ARG A 217 16.03 -1.21 -8.00
C ARG A 217 15.21 -2.41 -7.51
N ILE A 218 14.57 -2.30 -6.35
CA ILE A 218 13.64 -3.33 -5.84
C ILE A 218 12.49 -3.53 -6.84
N LEU A 219 11.80 -2.46 -7.25
CA LEU A 219 10.72 -2.54 -8.23
C LEU A 219 11.20 -3.14 -9.55
N LYS A 220 12.36 -2.71 -10.05
CA LYS A 220 12.97 -3.32 -11.24
C LYS A 220 13.23 -4.82 -11.07
N GLY A 221 13.63 -5.25 -9.90
CA GLY A 221 13.85 -6.66 -9.55
C GLY A 221 12.58 -7.52 -9.60
N CYS A 222 11.39 -6.91 -9.46
CA CYS A 222 10.10 -7.60 -9.50
C CYS A 222 9.63 -7.91 -10.93
N HIS A 223 10.09 -7.14 -11.95
CA HIS A 223 9.68 -7.36 -13.33
C HIS A 223 10.06 -8.75 -13.83
N GLY A 224 9.07 -9.48 -14.35
CA GLY A 224 9.22 -10.83 -14.88
C GLY A 224 9.49 -11.92 -13.85
N LYS A 225 9.50 -11.57 -12.56
CA LYS A 225 9.68 -12.51 -11.44
C LYS A 225 8.48 -12.60 -10.52
N VAL A 226 7.71 -11.51 -10.41
CA VAL A 226 6.51 -11.46 -9.58
C VAL A 226 5.29 -11.47 -10.48
N ASP A 227 4.42 -12.43 -10.27
CA ASP A 227 3.22 -12.61 -11.06
C ASP A 227 2.27 -11.40 -10.91
N GLY A 228 1.73 -10.92 -12.03
CA GLY A 228 0.82 -9.77 -12.03
C GLY A 228 1.43 -8.44 -11.64
N PHE A 229 2.74 -8.38 -11.38
CA PHE A 229 3.43 -7.14 -11.01
C PHE A 229 3.53 -6.16 -12.18
N TYR A 230 3.17 -4.90 -11.91
CA TYR A 230 3.09 -3.88 -12.91
C TYR A 230 3.44 -2.50 -12.33
N GLU A 231 4.36 -1.77 -12.98
CA GLU A 231 4.63 -0.36 -12.67
C GLU A 231 3.87 0.53 -13.67
N PRO A 232 2.87 1.30 -13.22
CA PRO A 232 2.00 2.08 -14.10
C PRO A 232 2.74 3.04 -15.03
N ASP A 233 3.71 3.76 -14.49
CA ASP A 233 4.52 4.76 -15.21
C ASP A 233 5.40 4.18 -16.33
N LYS A 234 5.66 2.86 -16.30
CA LYS A 234 6.45 2.19 -17.34
C LYS A 234 5.61 1.63 -18.49
N TYR A 235 4.32 1.32 -18.22
CA TYR A 235 3.45 0.71 -19.22
C TYR A 235 2.61 1.72 -20.00
N GLU A 236 2.44 2.92 -19.50
CA GLU A 236 1.67 3.97 -20.18
C GLU A 236 2.19 4.25 -21.61
N HIS A 237 3.50 4.18 -21.79
CA HIS A 237 4.11 4.36 -23.11
C HIS A 237 3.76 3.23 -24.09
N ARG A 238 3.66 1.98 -23.60
CA ARG A 238 3.24 0.84 -24.43
C ARG A 238 1.76 0.94 -24.80
N TYR A 239 0.91 1.34 -23.86
CA TYR A 239 -0.52 1.51 -24.13
C TYR A 239 -0.79 2.57 -25.20
N LYS A 240 -0.10 3.69 -25.17
CA LYS A 240 -0.18 4.73 -26.23
C LYS A 240 0.30 4.20 -27.59
N THR A 241 1.39 3.46 -27.61
CA THR A 241 1.89 2.83 -28.86
C THR A 241 0.88 1.83 -29.41
N ILE A 242 0.23 1.07 -28.55
CA ILE A 242 -0.82 0.11 -28.91
C ILE A 242 -2.01 0.81 -29.56
N VAL A 243 -2.54 1.86 -28.92
CA VAL A 243 -3.69 2.61 -29.43
C VAL A 243 -3.36 3.36 -30.73
N GLN A 244 -2.16 3.91 -30.83
CA GLN A 244 -1.73 4.65 -32.04
C GLN A 244 -1.43 3.75 -33.25
N ASN A 245 -1.01 2.51 -33.02
CA ASN A 245 -0.56 1.61 -34.09
C ASN A 245 -1.62 0.60 -34.55
N ASN A 246 -2.88 0.73 -34.11
CA ASN A 246 -3.96 -0.20 -34.46
C ASN A 246 -3.54 -1.68 -34.34
N LEU A 247 -2.87 -2.02 -33.26
CA LEU A 247 -2.41 -3.39 -33.02
C LEU A 247 -3.58 -4.38 -33.00
N SER A 248 -3.37 -5.53 -33.59
CA SER A 248 -4.35 -6.62 -33.58
C SER A 248 -4.60 -7.13 -32.14
N ALA A 249 -5.75 -7.81 -31.94
CA ALA A 249 -6.07 -8.43 -30.65
C ALA A 249 -4.99 -9.42 -30.19
N GLN A 250 -4.30 -10.04 -31.15
CA GLN A 250 -3.22 -10.99 -30.88
C GLN A 250 -1.95 -10.28 -30.34
N GLU A 251 -1.55 -9.17 -30.94
CA GLU A 251 -0.45 -8.35 -30.45
C GLU A 251 -0.77 -7.70 -29.10
N LEU A 252 -2.02 -7.32 -28.86
CA LEU A 252 -2.50 -6.87 -27.55
C LEU A 252 -2.36 -7.93 -26.47
N SER A 253 -2.63 -9.21 -26.80
CA SER A 253 -2.50 -10.32 -25.86
C SER A 253 -1.05 -10.65 -25.50
N GLU A 254 -0.11 -10.34 -26.38
CA GLU A 254 1.32 -10.55 -26.13
C GLU A 254 1.95 -9.43 -25.28
N ILE A 255 1.35 -8.24 -25.30
CA ILE A 255 1.83 -7.04 -24.59
C ILE A 255 1.12 -6.85 -23.25
N ALA A 256 -0.10 -7.33 -23.12
CA ALA A 256 -0.80 -7.35 -21.85
C ALA A 256 0.00 -8.18 -20.83
N PRO A 257 0.17 -7.70 -19.59
CA PRO A 257 0.71 -8.55 -18.55
C PRO A 257 -0.09 -9.85 -18.57
N LYS A 258 0.59 -10.99 -18.55
CA LYS A 258 -0.07 -12.29 -18.45
C LYS A 258 -0.76 -12.34 -17.09
N ALA A 259 -1.94 -11.76 -17.00
CA ALA A 259 -2.85 -12.02 -15.91
C ALA A 259 -3.31 -13.47 -16.09
N PRO A 260 -3.19 -14.32 -15.09
CA PRO A 260 -3.58 -15.72 -15.22
C PRO A 260 -5.09 -15.90 -15.47
N TYR A 261 -5.87 -14.85 -15.43
CA TYR A 261 -7.31 -14.88 -15.68
C TYR A 261 -7.79 -13.59 -16.36
N VAL A 262 -7.99 -13.62 -17.64
CA VAL A 262 -8.97 -12.85 -18.38
C VAL A 262 -9.93 -13.85 -19.01
#